data_e5f26549808e56b426df77c98a245132
#
_entry.id   e5f26549808e56b426df77c98a245132
#
_cell.length_a   1.000
_cell.length_b   1.000
_cell.length_c   1.000
_cell.angle_alpha   90.00
_cell.angle_beta   90.00
_cell.angle_gamma   90.00
#
_symmetry.space_group_name_H-M   'P 1'
#
loop_
_entity.id
_entity.type
_entity.pdbx_description
1 polymer ?
#
loop_
_entity_poly.entity_id
_entity_poly.type
_entity_poly.pdbx_seq_one_letter_code
_entity_poly.pdbx_strand_id
1 'polypeptide(L)'
;MNKLIIALILLFFFLGQSVRGQEDNIKVSLMTCAPGTEIYALFGHTALRYEDKARGEDWVFNYGMFSFNTPHFIYRFVKGETDYELGVTRYPYFEGSYAMRGSSVYQQTLNLTISEKQELRRLLEENYLPENRVYRYNFFYDNCTTRARDVIERCIEGKVVYSEGKEGLSFRDIVHQYTKGHKWDELGIDMCLGSEADKPIDARKQMFAPFYLLEAAKKATIVVGDSVRPLILHEKKVVDAEPENVGDGFPLSPLACVFILIGITCFVGWLQFKTRKIIWIWDLLLFGVQGLAGCVITFLVLFSTHPTVGSNWLILLLNPIPLIYLPIMVCRAIKGKKDLYHTINVVYLTLFIMIMPFVQQKFNVTVLPLALCLLICSANHVLLYYRQNNKCCLLYTSD
;
A
#
# COMPACT_ATOMS: atom_id res chain seq x y z
N MET A 1 -1.06 62.56 -55.60
CA MET A 1 -1.00 61.10 -55.39
C MET A 1 -0.92 60.86 -53.90
N ASN A 2 -1.76 60.70 -53.39
CA ASN A 2 -2.96 60.28 -52.69
C ASN A 2 -2.66 59.78 -51.28
N LYS A 3 -2.90 60.67 -50.29
CA LYS A 3 -2.90 60.36 -48.91
C LYS A 3 -3.76 59.08 -48.62
N LEU A 4 -4.72 58.80 -49.50
CA LEU A 4 -5.58 57.60 -49.45
C LEU A 4 -4.83 56.30 -49.76
N ILE A 5 -3.90 56.30 -50.71
CA ILE A 5 -3.09 55.16 -51.08
C ILE A 5 -2.07 54.84 -50.01
N ILE A 6 -1.49 55.85 -49.36
CA ILE A 6 -0.57 55.64 -48.21
C ILE A 6 -1.32 55.14 -47.03
N ALA A 7 -2.55 55.57 -46.74
CA ALA A 7 -3.39 55.02 -45.65
C ALA A 7 -3.82 53.63 -45.95
N LEU A 8 -4.13 53.24 -47.17
CA LEU A 8 -4.43 51.83 -47.53
C LEU A 8 -3.21 50.89 -47.45
N ILE A 9 -2.03 51.40 -47.85
CA ILE A 9 -0.79 50.64 -47.71
C ILE A 9 -0.43 50.45 -46.24
N LEU A 10 -0.59 51.48 -45.40
CA LEU A 10 -0.39 51.35 -43.96
C LEU A 10 -1.44 50.41 -43.30
N LEU A 11 -2.69 50.44 -43.75
CA LEU A 11 -3.74 49.53 -43.30
C LEU A 11 -3.45 48.07 -43.68
N PHE A 12 -2.92 47.84 -44.90
CA PHE A 12 -2.46 46.50 -45.33
C PHE A 12 -1.22 46.02 -44.56
N PHE A 13 -0.31 46.92 -44.17
CA PHE A 13 0.83 46.59 -43.31
C PHE A 13 0.41 46.26 -41.89
N PHE A 14 -0.65 46.89 -41.35
CA PHE A 14 -1.21 46.57 -40.05
C PHE A 14 -2.08 45.30 -40.07
N LEU A 15 -2.74 45.00 -41.18
CA LEU A 15 -3.50 43.76 -41.35
C LEU A 15 -2.60 42.55 -41.69
N GLY A 16 -1.35 42.77 -42.08
CA GLY A 16 -0.35 41.77 -42.38
C GLY A 16 0.53 41.33 -41.18
N GLN A 17 0.28 41.85 -39.98
CA GLN A 17 0.82 41.23 -38.80
C GLN A 17 0.05 39.90 -38.59
N SER A 18 0.50 38.88 -39.29
CA SER A 18 0.20 37.50 -38.94
C SER A 18 0.36 37.41 -37.42
N VAL A 19 -0.71 37.13 -36.73
CA VAL A 19 -0.62 36.56 -35.39
C VAL A 19 0.29 35.36 -35.57
N ARG A 20 1.60 35.53 -35.35
CA ARG A 20 2.51 34.39 -35.18
C ARG A 20 1.91 33.62 -34.04
N GLY A 21 1.25 32.53 -34.37
CA GLY A 21 0.79 31.61 -33.38
C GLY A 21 1.99 31.34 -32.50
N GLN A 22 1.87 31.60 -31.22
CA GLN A 22 2.91 31.33 -30.25
C GLN A 22 3.27 29.85 -30.42
N GLU A 23 4.50 29.55 -30.93
CA GLU A 23 4.94 28.21 -31.12
C GLU A 23 4.82 27.49 -29.76
N ASP A 24 4.07 26.40 -29.72
CA ASP A 24 3.85 25.63 -28.52
C ASP A 24 5.08 24.77 -28.22
N ASN A 25 6.09 25.41 -27.61
CA ASN A 25 7.35 24.79 -27.22
C ASN A 25 7.25 24.02 -25.90
N ILE A 26 6.07 24.03 -25.26
CA ILE A 26 5.82 23.41 -23.98
C ILE A 26 5.17 22.06 -24.18
N LYS A 27 5.76 21.03 -23.57
CA LYS A 27 5.22 19.69 -23.51
C LYS A 27 5.08 19.22 -22.07
N VAL A 28 3.89 18.79 -21.71
CA VAL A 28 3.61 18.21 -20.38
C VAL A 28 3.29 16.74 -20.54
N SER A 29 3.81 15.91 -19.64
CA SER A 29 3.60 14.48 -19.70
C SER A 29 3.38 13.88 -18.33
N LEU A 30 2.43 12.96 -18.25
CA LEU A 30 2.27 12.03 -17.13
C LEU A 30 3.30 10.91 -17.30
N MET A 31 4.10 10.69 -16.27
CA MET A 31 5.13 9.65 -16.24
C MET A 31 4.67 8.54 -15.32
N THR A 32 4.63 7.30 -15.80
CA THR A 32 4.31 6.12 -15.00
C THR A 32 5.49 5.17 -15.01
N CYS A 33 6.03 4.92 -13.82
CA CYS A 33 7.19 4.05 -13.63
C CYS A 33 6.71 2.66 -13.18
N ALA A 34 7.27 1.62 -13.78
CA ALA A 34 6.98 0.24 -13.43
C ALA A 34 7.40 -0.08 -11.98
N PRO A 35 6.78 -1.09 -11.35
CA PRO A 35 7.20 -1.60 -10.06
C PRO A 35 8.70 -1.87 -9.99
N GLY A 36 9.27 -1.65 -8.80
CA GLY A 36 10.62 -2.07 -8.43
C GLY A 36 10.56 -3.26 -7.47
N THR A 37 11.71 -3.66 -6.97
CA THR A 37 11.86 -4.84 -6.11
C THR A 37 11.65 -4.55 -4.62
N GLU A 38 11.88 -3.29 -4.23
CA GLU A 38 11.75 -2.86 -2.84
C GLU A 38 10.27 -2.66 -2.46
N ILE A 39 9.89 -2.98 -1.23
CA ILE A 39 8.50 -2.92 -0.75
C ILE A 39 7.83 -1.57 -1.03
N TYR A 40 8.56 -0.46 -0.88
CA TYR A 40 8.04 0.89 -1.17
C TYR A 40 7.94 1.20 -2.67
N ALA A 41 8.57 0.39 -3.52
CA ALA A 41 8.57 0.53 -4.98
C ALA A 41 7.67 -0.49 -5.69
N LEU A 42 7.10 -1.49 -4.97
CA LEU A 42 6.27 -2.55 -5.54
C LEU A 42 5.06 -2.05 -6.32
N PHE A 43 4.57 -0.86 -5.99
CA PHE A 43 3.39 -0.28 -6.64
C PHE A 43 3.72 0.59 -7.85
N GLY A 44 5.02 0.76 -8.15
CA GLY A 44 5.45 1.71 -9.15
C GLY A 44 5.39 3.16 -8.66
N HIS A 45 5.46 4.11 -9.58
CA HIS A 45 5.47 5.54 -9.26
C HIS A 45 4.82 6.36 -10.35
N THR A 46 4.29 7.54 -9.97
CA THR A 46 3.75 8.53 -10.91
C THR A 46 4.43 9.87 -10.69
N ALA A 47 4.84 10.52 -11.80
CA ALA A 47 5.44 11.84 -11.80
C ALA A 47 4.89 12.71 -12.95
N LEU A 48 5.15 13.99 -12.91
CA LEU A 48 4.80 14.94 -13.97
C LEU A 48 6.07 15.51 -14.59
N ARG A 49 6.23 15.39 -15.92
CA ARG A 49 7.32 16.01 -16.66
C ARG A 49 6.82 17.28 -17.34
N TYR A 50 7.55 18.37 -17.14
CA TYR A 50 7.34 19.65 -17.80
C TYR A 50 8.58 19.99 -18.63
N GLU A 51 8.43 20.06 -19.94
CA GLU A 51 9.47 20.38 -20.91
C GLU A 51 9.13 21.71 -21.59
N ASP A 52 10.01 22.71 -21.51
CA ASP A 52 9.93 23.97 -22.27
C ASP A 52 11.21 24.12 -23.10
N LYS A 53 11.10 23.83 -24.39
CA LYS A 53 12.24 23.87 -25.31
C LYS A 53 12.75 25.30 -25.54
N ALA A 54 11.88 26.29 -25.46
CA ALA A 54 12.30 27.69 -25.64
C ALA A 54 13.18 28.20 -24.50
N ARG A 55 12.98 27.64 -23.29
CA ARG A 55 13.76 27.97 -22.07
C ARG A 55 14.87 26.97 -21.77
N GLY A 56 14.97 25.87 -22.49
CA GLY A 56 15.89 24.77 -22.17
C GLY A 56 15.58 24.09 -20.84
N GLU A 57 14.33 24.09 -20.43
CA GLU A 57 13.84 23.51 -19.18
C GLU A 57 13.26 22.11 -19.44
N ASP A 58 13.65 21.14 -18.62
CA ASP A 58 13.12 19.78 -18.68
C ASP A 58 13.17 19.17 -17.27
N TRP A 59 12.04 19.31 -16.56
CA TRP A 59 11.92 18.99 -15.16
C TRP A 59 10.88 17.91 -14.91
N VAL A 60 11.16 17.06 -13.92
CA VAL A 60 10.23 16.06 -13.42
C VAL A 60 9.89 16.37 -11.97
N PHE A 61 8.60 16.49 -11.72
CA PHE A 61 7.99 16.75 -10.42
C PHE A 61 7.53 15.42 -9.83
N ASN A 62 8.13 15.05 -8.71
CA ASN A 62 7.93 13.77 -8.02
C ASN A 62 7.25 14.00 -6.67
N TYR A 63 5.96 13.74 -6.59
CA TYR A 63 5.27 13.65 -5.29
C TYR A 63 5.66 12.36 -4.56
N GLY A 64 5.66 12.39 -3.23
CA GLY A 64 5.93 11.18 -2.45
C GLY A 64 7.41 10.93 -2.17
N MET A 65 8.26 11.94 -2.27
CA MET A 65 9.64 11.83 -1.82
C MET A 65 9.70 11.81 -0.29
N PHE A 66 10.49 10.90 0.26
CA PHE A 66 10.66 10.75 1.72
C PHE A 66 12.09 10.39 2.07
N SER A 67 12.44 10.53 3.35
CA SER A 67 13.75 10.14 3.87
C SER A 67 13.62 9.28 5.11
N PHE A 68 14.28 8.13 5.10
CA PHE A 68 14.41 7.27 6.30
C PHE A 68 15.18 7.94 7.44
N ASN A 69 15.96 8.99 7.15
CA ASN A 69 16.71 9.76 8.15
C ASN A 69 15.83 10.74 8.94
N THR A 70 14.54 10.85 8.63
CA THR A 70 13.60 11.64 9.42
C THR A 70 13.50 11.09 10.84
N PRO A 71 13.61 11.94 11.90
CA PRO A 71 13.54 11.48 13.28
C PRO A 71 12.26 10.66 13.54
N HIS A 72 12.42 9.53 14.20
CA HIS A 72 11.33 8.59 14.52
C HIS A 72 10.51 8.12 13.32
N PHE A 73 11.13 7.99 12.13
CA PHE A 73 10.45 7.66 10.88
C PHE A 73 9.52 6.43 11.03
N ILE A 74 10.02 5.31 11.56
CA ILE A 74 9.23 4.07 11.70
C ILE A 74 8.00 4.30 12.59
N TYR A 75 8.16 4.96 13.74
CA TYR A 75 7.05 5.28 14.64
C TYR A 75 6.00 6.17 13.94
N ARG A 76 6.45 7.23 13.28
CA ARG A 76 5.57 8.15 12.52
C ARG A 76 4.89 7.43 11.37
N PHE A 77 5.59 6.55 10.68
CA PHE A 77 5.04 5.74 9.59
C PHE A 77 3.91 4.83 10.10
N VAL A 78 4.15 4.06 11.16
CA VAL A 78 3.14 3.16 11.76
C VAL A 78 1.95 3.95 12.30
N LYS A 79 2.18 5.15 12.83
CA LYS A 79 1.13 6.05 13.32
C LYS A 79 0.33 6.72 12.19
N GLY A 80 0.83 6.72 10.94
CA GLY A 80 0.21 7.44 9.82
C GLY A 80 0.52 8.94 9.83
N GLU A 81 1.61 9.35 10.47
CA GLU A 81 2.04 10.75 10.60
C GLU A 81 3.32 11.05 9.80
N THR A 82 3.59 10.29 8.75
CA THR A 82 4.76 10.52 7.90
C THR A 82 4.49 11.66 6.93
N ASP A 83 5.37 12.64 6.93
CA ASP A 83 5.34 13.72 5.96
C ASP A 83 6.27 13.37 4.80
N TYR A 84 5.76 13.54 3.59
CA TYR A 84 6.46 13.38 2.33
C TYR A 84 6.52 14.72 1.63
N GLU A 85 7.36 14.84 0.62
CA GLU A 85 7.51 16.10 -0.10
C GLU A 85 7.46 15.95 -1.62
N LEU A 86 7.20 17.07 -2.29
CA LEU A 86 7.39 17.20 -3.72
C LEU A 86 8.87 17.44 -4.01
N GLY A 87 9.51 16.49 -4.67
CA GLY A 87 10.86 16.63 -5.19
C GLY A 87 10.86 17.03 -6.67
N VAL A 88 11.88 17.78 -7.09
CA VAL A 88 12.06 18.18 -8.50
C VAL A 88 13.44 17.77 -8.97
N THR A 89 13.51 17.15 -10.13
CA THR A 89 14.77 16.71 -10.75
C THR A 89 14.77 16.98 -12.25
N ARG A 90 15.94 17.08 -12.87
CA ARG A 90 16.03 17.15 -14.33
C ARG A 90 15.72 15.79 -14.95
N TYR A 91 15.04 15.80 -16.09
CA TYR A 91 14.58 14.57 -16.76
C TYR A 91 15.72 13.56 -17.05
N PRO A 92 16.93 13.95 -17.53
CA PRO A 92 17.97 12.96 -17.75
C PRO A 92 18.41 12.19 -16.51
N TYR A 93 18.38 12.82 -15.33
CA TYR A 93 18.66 12.12 -14.06
C TYR A 93 17.53 11.20 -13.65
N PHE A 94 16.29 11.62 -13.86
CA PHE A 94 15.12 10.78 -13.63
C PHE A 94 15.18 9.53 -14.53
N GLU A 95 15.31 9.72 -15.84
CA GLU A 95 15.40 8.62 -16.82
C GLU A 95 16.53 7.66 -16.50
N GLY A 96 17.76 8.19 -16.27
CA GLY A 96 18.93 7.40 -15.92
C GLY A 96 18.75 6.60 -14.62
N SER A 97 18.06 7.16 -13.61
CA SER A 97 17.82 6.46 -12.34
C SER A 97 16.89 5.25 -12.50
N TYR A 98 15.86 5.35 -13.36
CA TYR A 98 14.96 4.24 -13.64
C TYR A 98 15.60 3.21 -14.57
N ALA A 99 16.40 3.63 -15.54
CA ALA A 99 17.18 2.72 -16.37
C ALA A 99 18.17 1.89 -15.53
N MET A 100 18.88 2.50 -14.58
CA MET A 100 19.78 1.79 -13.68
C MET A 100 19.07 0.81 -12.73
N ARG A 101 17.81 1.09 -12.37
CA ARG A 101 16.98 0.19 -11.54
C ARG A 101 16.34 -0.96 -12.32
N GLY A 102 16.51 -1.02 -13.64
CA GLY A 102 15.78 -1.99 -14.45
C GLY A 102 14.26 -1.77 -14.45
N SER A 103 13.79 -0.54 -14.22
CA SER A 103 12.36 -0.21 -14.13
C SER A 103 11.91 0.60 -15.35
N SER A 104 10.95 0.07 -16.11
CA SER A 104 10.39 0.72 -17.29
C SER A 104 9.64 1.99 -16.95
N VAL A 105 9.69 2.98 -17.85
CA VAL A 105 8.95 4.24 -17.70
C VAL A 105 8.09 4.49 -18.94
N TYR A 106 6.80 4.72 -18.70
CA TYR A 106 5.81 5.10 -19.70
C TYR A 106 5.54 6.59 -19.62
N GLN A 107 5.58 7.27 -20.78
CA GLN A 107 5.30 8.69 -20.90
C GLN A 107 4.03 8.89 -21.70
N GLN A 108 3.03 9.53 -21.10
CA GLN A 108 1.79 9.96 -21.74
C GLN A 108 1.80 11.49 -21.89
N THR A 109 1.88 11.98 -23.14
CA THR A 109 1.83 13.41 -23.42
C THR A 109 0.40 13.90 -23.30
N LEU A 110 0.19 14.93 -22.46
CA LEU A 110 -1.12 15.52 -22.21
C LEU A 110 -1.54 16.47 -23.36
N ASN A 111 -2.82 16.44 -23.68
CA ASN A 111 -3.46 17.31 -24.67
C ASN A 111 -3.97 18.59 -24.01
N LEU A 112 -3.04 19.42 -23.57
CA LEU A 112 -3.33 20.69 -22.90
C LEU A 112 -3.19 21.86 -23.85
N THR A 113 -4.04 22.88 -23.69
CA THR A 113 -3.88 24.19 -24.31
C THR A 113 -2.68 24.94 -23.71
N ILE A 114 -2.24 26.01 -24.36
CA ILE A 114 -1.13 26.84 -23.84
C ILE A 114 -1.49 27.43 -22.46
N SER A 115 -2.72 27.90 -22.27
CA SER A 115 -3.21 28.40 -20.97
C SER A 115 -3.17 27.32 -19.88
N GLU A 116 -3.65 26.11 -20.19
CA GLU A 116 -3.64 24.98 -19.25
C GLU A 116 -2.20 24.54 -18.90
N LYS A 117 -1.26 24.56 -19.86
CA LYS A 117 0.16 24.28 -19.59
C LYS A 117 0.80 25.32 -18.66
N GLN A 118 0.45 26.59 -18.86
CA GLN A 118 0.92 27.70 -18.01
C GLN A 118 0.33 27.58 -16.60
N GLU A 119 -0.96 27.26 -16.50
CA GLU A 119 -1.62 27.04 -15.22
C GLU A 119 -1.04 25.81 -14.48
N LEU A 120 -0.77 24.71 -15.20
CA LEU A 120 -0.10 23.56 -14.61
C LEU A 120 1.28 23.93 -14.04
N ARG A 121 2.07 24.71 -14.79
CA ARG A 121 3.36 25.20 -14.31
C ARG A 121 3.20 26.01 -13.03
N ARG A 122 2.26 26.96 -13.01
CA ARG A 122 1.97 27.78 -11.83
C ARG A 122 1.62 26.91 -10.61
N LEU A 123 0.76 25.91 -10.79
CA LEU A 123 0.36 24.99 -9.73
C LEU A 123 1.55 24.15 -9.22
N LEU A 124 2.43 23.69 -10.12
CA LEU A 124 3.61 22.91 -9.73
C LEU A 124 4.64 23.78 -8.99
N GLU A 125 4.86 25.02 -9.45
CA GLU A 125 5.74 25.98 -8.78
C GLU A 125 5.19 26.35 -7.39
N GLU A 126 3.88 26.61 -7.27
CA GLU A 126 3.21 26.84 -5.98
C GLU A 126 3.35 25.66 -5.03
N ASN A 127 3.13 24.43 -5.52
CA ASN A 127 3.30 23.22 -4.72
C ASN A 127 4.75 22.96 -4.30
N TYR A 128 5.72 23.49 -5.04
CA TYR A 128 7.15 23.33 -4.73
C TYR A 128 7.69 24.37 -3.73
N LEU A 129 6.93 25.41 -3.42
CA LEU A 129 7.31 26.38 -2.37
C LEU A 129 7.57 25.65 -1.04
N PRO A 130 8.56 26.11 -0.24
CA PRO A 130 8.93 25.47 1.02
C PRO A 130 7.74 25.20 1.97
N GLU A 131 6.79 26.12 2.01
CA GLU A 131 5.58 26.04 2.83
C GLU A 131 4.53 25.06 2.31
N ASN A 132 4.56 24.67 1.02
CA ASN A 132 3.55 23.84 0.37
C ASN A 132 4.04 22.44 -0.01
N ARG A 133 5.37 22.27 -0.18
CA ARG A 133 5.93 21.03 -0.75
C ARG A 133 5.82 19.84 0.17
N VAL A 134 5.74 20.06 1.49
CA VAL A 134 5.60 18.99 2.50
C VAL A 134 4.14 18.72 2.77
N TYR A 135 3.76 17.43 2.75
CA TYR A 135 2.38 17.03 2.97
C TYR A 135 2.27 15.69 3.70
N ARG A 136 1.12 15.47 4.36
CA ARG A 136 0.81 14.22 5.01
C ARG A 136 0.45 13.16 3.96
N TYR A 137 1.32 12.18 3.81
CA TYR A 137 1.14 11.11 2.82
C TYR A 137 0.08 10.11 3.27
N ASN A 138 -0.78 9.70 2.35
CA ASN A 138 -1.70 8.60 2.53
C ASN A 138 -1.67 7.68 1.32
N PHE A 139 -1.34 6.41 1.55
CA PHE A 139 -1.09 5.46 0.48
C PHE A 139 -2.27 5.30 -0.50
N PHE A 140 -3.51 5.32 -0.02
CA PHE A 140 -4.70 5.14 -0.87
C PHE A 140 -5.33 6.47 -1.33
N TYR A 141 -5.20 7.55 -0.57
CA TYR A 141 -5.99 8.76 -0.78
C TYR A 141 -5.18 10.01 -1.13
N ASP A 142 -3.90 10.08 -0.74
CA ASP A 142 -3.04 11.25 -1.00
C ASP A 142 -1.59 10.81 -1.24
N ASN A 143 -1.34 10.25 -2.43
CA ASN A 143 -0.05 9.70 -2.84
C ASN A 143 0.49 10.36 -4.11
N CYS A 144 1.60 9.87 -4.65
CA CYS A 144 2.22 10.40 -5.87
C CYS A 144 1.26 10.38 -7.07
N THR A 145 0.40 9.37 -7.16
CA THR A 145 -0.52 9.17 -8.28
C THR A 145 -1.75 10.07 -8.17
N THR A 146 -2.37 10.11 -6.99
CA THR A 146 -3.56 10.94 -6.76
C THR A 146 -3.24 12.42 -6.87
N ARG A 147 -2.07 12.87 -6.36
CA ARG A 147 -1.63 14.26 -6.48
C ARG A 147 -1.34 14.67 -7.93
N ALA A 148 -0.65 13.82 -8.68
CA ALA A 148 -0.40 14.09 -10.10
C ALA A 148 -1.71 14.21 -10.89
N ARG A 149 -2.67 13.28 -10.68
CA ARG A 149 -4.01 13.33 -11.25
C ARG A 149 -4.73 14.64 -10.90
N ASP A 150 -4.77 14.98 -9.62
CA ASP A 150 -5.54 16.12 -9.13
C ASP A 150 -4.95 17.46 -9.62
N VAL A 151 -3.63 17.57 -9.79
CA VAL A 151 -2.98 18.74 -10.39
C VAL A 151 -3.32 18.86 -11.89
N ILE A 152 -3.33 17.74 -12.63
CA ILE A 152 -3.78 17.73 -14.03
C ILE A 152 -5.23 18.20 -14.13
N GLU A 153 -6.13 17.66 -13.32
CA GLU A 153 -7.55 18.05 -13.34
C GLU A 153 -7.74 19.54 -13.00
N ARG A 154 -6.95 20.07 -12.08
CA ARG A 154 -7.03 21.50 -11.66
C ARG A 154 -6.57 22.48 -12.72
N CYS A 155 -5.63 22.10 -13.59
CA CYS A 155 -5.14 23.01 -14.63
C CYS A 155 -6.03 23.03 -15.87
N ILE A 156 -6.93 22.07 -16.04
CA ILE A 156 -7.76 21.92 -17.22
C ILE A 156 -8.99 22.81 -17.14
N GLU A 157 -9.21 23.59 -18.19
CA GLU A 157 -10.47 24.28 -18.40
C GLU A 157 -11.55 23.26 -18.78
N GLY A 158 -12.58 23.12 -17.93
CA GLY A 158 -13.63 22.14 -18.11
C GLY A 158 -13.52 20.93 -17.16
N LYS A 159 -13.85 19.75 -17.65
CA LYS A 159 -13.92 18.52 -16.85
C LYS A 159 -13.18 17.38 -17.53
N VAL A 160 -12.35 16.67 -16.78
CA VAL A 160 -11.81 15.38 -17.20
C VAL A 160 -12.82 14.28 -16.92
N VAL A 161 -13.18 13.51 -17.94
CA VAL A 161 -14.08 12.37 -17.85
C VAL A 161 -13.27 11.10 -18.06
N TYR A 162 -13.16 10.31 -17.02
CA TYR A 162 -12.50 9.01 -17.06
C TYR A 162 -13.50 7.92 -17.43
N SER A 163 -13.01 6.83 -18.01
CA SER A 163 -13.81 5.62 -18.22
C SER A 163 -14.19 4.97 -16.88
N GLU A 164 -15.24 4.19 -16.90
CA GLU A 164 -15.61 3.35 -15.76
C GLU A 164 -14.45 2.44 -15.38
N GLY A 165 -14.24 2.29 -14.08
CA GLY A 165 -13.24 1.39 -13.53
C GLY A 165 -13.68 -0.07 -13.62
N LYS A 166 -12.89 -0.96 -13.08
CA LYS A 166 -13.27 -2.37 -12.93
C LYS A 166 -14.23 -2.51 -11.75
N GLU A 167 -15.39 -3.10 -12.01
CA GLU A 167 -16.40 -3.33 -10.97
C GLU A 167 -15.92 -4.30 -9.88
N GLY A 168 -16.34 -4.07 -8.65
CA GLY A 168 -16.16 -4.97 -7.53
C GLY A 168 -14.76 -5.04 -6.94
N LEU A 169 -13.78 -4.30 -7.48
CA LEU A 169 -12.43 -4.26 -6.90
C LEU A 169 -12.40 -3.47 -5.60
N SER A 170 -11.65 -3.98 -4.64
CA SER A 170 -11.26 -3.31 -3.40
C SER A 170 -9.82 -2.80 -3.45
N PHE A 171 -9.41 -2.01 -2.46
CA PHE A 171 -8.01 -1.61 -2.32
C PHE A 171 -7.09 -2.84 -2.16
N ARG A 172 -7.50 -3.83 -1.34
CA ARG A 172 -6.72 -5.05 -1.13
C ARG A 172 -6.59 -5.87 -2.43
N ASP A 173 -7.64 -5.95 -3.24
CA ASP A 173 -7.55 -6.67 -4.53
C ASP A 173 -6.53 -6.04 -5.48
N ILE A 174 -6.43 -4.70 -5.48
CA ILE A 174 -5.41 -4.00 -6.26
C ILE A 174 -4.01 -4.22 -5.66
N VAL A 175 -3.87 -4.13 -4.33
CA VAL A 175 -2.61 -4.42 -3.64
C VAL A 175 -2.09 -5.81 -4.02
N HIS A 176 -2.93 -6.84 -3.97
CA HIS A 176 -2.54 -8.22 -4.31
C HIS A 176 -2.09 -8.38 -5.77
N GLN A 177 -2.51 -7.50 -6.70
CA GLN A 177 -1.99 -7.54 -8.08
C GLN A 177 -0.51 -7.13 -8.14
N TYR A 178 -0.10 -6.19 -7.29
CA TYR A 178 1.27 -5.69 -7.23
C TYR A 178 2.19 -6.53 -6.34
N THR A 179 1.64 -7.21 -5.33
CA THR A 179 2.40 -8.08 -4.42
C THR A 179 2.52 -9.52 -4.94
N LYS A 180 1.97 -9.80 -6.13
CA LYS A 180 2.07 -11.13 -6.76
C LYS A 180 3.53 -11.55 -6.91
N GLY A 181 3.93 -12.63 -6.23
CA GLY A 181 5.33 -13.09 -6.18
C GLY A 181 6.12 -12.63 -4.95
N HIS A 182 5.62 -11.66 -4.20
CA HIS A 182 6.20 -11.10 -2.98
C HIS A 182 5.36 -11.50 -1.75
N LYS A 183 5.35 -12.80 -1.42
CA LYS A 183 4.43 -13.38 -0.41
C LYS A 183 4.65 -12.88 1.01
N TRP A 184 5.89 -12.50 1.36
CA TRP A 184 6.19 -11.95 2.68
C TRP A 184 5.73 -10.50 2.80
N ASP A 185 5.92 -9.70 1.74
CA ASP A 185 5.42 -8.33 1.69
C ASP A 185 3.88 -8.31 1.71
N GLU A 186 3.25 -9.21 0.92
CA GLU A 186 1.79 -9.40 0.92
C GLU A 186 1.28 -9.75 2.32
N LEU A 187 1.91 -10.70 3.01
CA LEU A 187 1.54 -11.03 4.39
C LEU A 187 1.64 -9.81 5.30
N GLY A 188 2.77 -9.08 5.25
CA GLY A 188 2.98 -7.89 6.08
C GLY A 188 1.93 -6.83 5.87
N ILE A 189 1.61 -6.52 4.61
CA ILE A 189 0.57 -5.56 4.22
C ILE A 189 -0.81 -6.05 4.67
N ASP A 190 -1.14 -7.32 4.41
CA ASP A 190 -2.42 -7.92 4.78
C ASP A 190 -2.69 -7.90 6.28
N MET A 191 -1.63 -8.10 7.09
CA MET A 191 -1.74 -8.01 8.55
C MET A 191 -2.07 -6.59 9.04
N CYS A 192 -1.64 -5.57 8.30
CA CYS A 192 -1.91 -4.17 8.65
C CYS A 192 -3.29 -3.70 8.19
N LEU A 193 -3.80 -4.20 7.06
CA LEU A 193 -5.05 -3.74 6.47
C LEU A 193 -6.28 -4.35 7.16
N GLY A 194 -7.21 -3.48 7.55
CA GLY A 194 -8.53 -3.86 8.08
C GLY A 194 -9.60 -4.03 7.00
N SER A 195 -10.84 -4.27 7.44
CA SER A 195 -12.00 -4.53 6.58
C SER A 195 -12.36 -3.36 5.66
N GLU A 196 -11.96 -2.13 5.99
CA GLU A 196 -12.16 -0.97 5.12
C GLU A 196 -11.46 -1.13 3.77
N ALA A 197 -10.31 -1.80 3.75
CA ALA A 197 -9.56 -2.08 2.53
C ALA A 197 -10.24 -3.13 1.62
N ASP A 198 -11.25 -3.84 2.11
CA ASP A 198 -11.98 -4.90 1.40
C ASP A 198 -13.29 -4.42 0.77
N LYS A 199 -13.70 -3.18 1.05
CA LYS A 199 -14.91 -2.59 0.45
C LYS A 199 -14.68 -2.29 -1.04
N PRO A 200 -15.70 -2.52 -1.90
CA PRO A 200 -15.64 -2.11 -3.29
C PRO A 200 -15.36 -0.62 -3.43
N ILE A 201 -14.49 -0.26 -4.37
CA ILE A 201 -14.08 1.12 -4.63
C ILE A 201 -14.45 1.54 -6.06
N ASP A 202 -14.77 2.84 -6.23
CA ASP A 202 -15.08 3.44 -7.51
C ASP A 202 -13.83 3.60 -8.41
N ALA A 203 -14.06 3.96 -9.68
CA ALA A 203 -12.99 4.20 -10.66
C ALA A 203 -11.98 5.25 -10.19
N ARG A 204 -12.44 6.31 -9.51
CA ARG A 204 -11.56 7.37 -9.02
C ARG A 204 -10.61 6.88 -7.94
N LYS A 205 -11.11 6.07 -7.02
CA LYS A 205 -10.28 5.47 -5.97
C LYS A 205 -9.31 4.43 -6.52
N GLN A 206 -9.67 3.67 -7.57
CA GLN A 206 -8.75 2.74 -8.23
C GLN A 206 -7.51 3.44 -8.79
N MET A 207 -7.62 4.71 -9.20
CA MET A 207 -6.50 5.52 -9.69
C MET A 207 -5.50 5.94 -8.61
N PHE A 208 -5.54 5.37 -7.38
CA PHE A 208 -4.43 5.50 -6.44
C PHE A 208 -3.19 4.77 -6.92
N ALA A 209 -3.37 3.73 -7.71
CA ALA A 209 -2.29 2.90 -8.26
C ALA A 209 -1.82 3.45 -9.62
N PRO A 210 -0.50 3.59 -9.86
CA PRO A 210 0.06 4.24 -11.04
C PRO A 210 -0.46 3.69 -12.37
N PHE A 211 -0.52 2.36 -12.52
CA PHE A 211 -0.98 1.74 -13.78
C PHE A 211 -2.50 1.84 -13.97
N TYR A 212 -3.27 1.99 -12.89
CA TYR A 212 -4.70 2.28 -13.00
C TYR A 212 -4.93 3.71 -13.50
N LEU A 213 -4.12 4.68 -13.06
CA LEU A 213 -4.16 6.04 -13.62
C LEU A 213 -3.67 6.07 -15.08
N LEU A 214 -2.60 5.35 -15.42
CA LEU A 214 -2.10 5.23 -16.80
C LEU A 214 -3.22 4.80 -17.76
N GLU A 215 -3.92 3.70 -17.42
CA GLU A 215 -4.99 3.15 -18.25
C GLU A 215 -6.24 4.05 -18.27
N ALA A 216 -6.58 4.66 -17.14
CA ALA A 216 -7.70 5.59 -17.07
C ALA A 216 -7.43 6.87 -17.88
N ALA A 217 -6.23 7.45 -17.77
CA ALA A 217 -5.83 8.63 -18.50
C ALA A 217 -5.81 8.41 -20.02
N LYS A 218 -5.35 7.23 -20.47
CA LYS A 218 -5.32 6.85 -21.89
C LYS A 218 -6.69 6.91 -22.56
N LYS A 219 -7.75 6.60 -21.82
CA LYS A 219 -9.14 6.58 -22.30
C LYS A 219 -9.93 7.85 -21.92
N ALA A 220 -9.34 8.73 -21.12
CA ALA A 220 -10.01 9.92 -20.63
C ALA A 220 -10.18 10.98 -21.71
N THR A 221 -11.24 11.76 -21.56
CA THR A 221 -11.52 12.93 -22.40
C THR A 221 -11.64 14.20 -21.57
N ILE A 222 -11.32 15.33 -22.18
CA ILE A 222 -11.53 16.66 -21.63
C ILE A 222 -12.78 17.22 -22.30
N VAL A 223 -13.75 17.66 -21.50
CA VAL A 223 -15.02 18.25 -21.95
C VAL A 223 -15.05 19.72 -21.55
N VAL A 224 -15.18 20.62 -22.55
CA VAL A 224 -15.28 22.08 -22.37
C VAL A 224 -16.49 22.56 -23.16
N GLY A 225 -17.61 22.84 -22.50
CA GLY A 225 -18.87 23.10 -23.18
C GLY A 225 -19.27 21.94 -24.09
N ASP A 226 -19.44 22.18 -25.38
CA ASP A 226 -19.75 21.17 -26.40
C ASP A 226 -18.50 20.52 -27.03
N SER A 227 -17.32 20.98 -26.67
CA SER A 227 -16.06 20.44 -27.22
C SER A 227 -15.55 19.27 -26.37
N VAL A 228 -15.15 18.20 -27.07
CA VAL A 228 -14.56 17.01 -26.46
C VAL A 228 -13.24 16.70 -27.13
N ARG A 229 -12.18 16.53 -26.33
CA ARG A 229 -10.85 16.13 -26.83
C ARG A 229 -10.24 15.04 -25.95
N PRO A 230 -9.38 14.14 -26.49
CA PRO A 230 -8.70 13.17 -25.65
C PRO A 230 -7.75 13.85 -24.67
N LEU A 231 -7.60 13.28 -23.47
CA LEU A 231 -6.63 13.76 -22.46
C LEU A 231 -5.18 13.49 -22.88
N ILE A 232 -4.94 12.36 -23.54
CA ILE A 232 -3.60 11.92 -23.96
C ILE A 232 -3.46 12.05 -25.48
N LEU A 233 -2.41 12.72 -25.94
CA LEU A 233 -2.04 12.81 -27.35
C LEU A 233 -1.22 11.61 -27.83
N HIS A 234 -0.19 11.26 -27.05
CA HIS A 234 0.75 10.22 -27.41
C HIS A 234 1.20 9.46 -26.14
N GLU A 235 1.40 8.16 -26.31
CA GLU A 235 2.00 7.30 -25.30
C GLU A 235 3.27 6.67 -25.87
N LYS A 236 4.35 6.65 -25.10
CA LYS A 236 5.58 5.94 -25.45
C LYS A 236 6.26 5.40 -24.21
N LYS A 237 6.99 4.30 -24.36
CA LYS A 237 7.89 3.76 -23.37
C LYS A 237 9.24 4.47 -23.53
N VAL A 238 9.67 5.27 -22.56
CA VAL A 238 10.90 6.05 -22.63
C VAL A 238 12.08 5.33 -22.00
N VAL A 239 11.82 4.50 -20.99
CA VAL A 239 12.77 3.51 -20.49
C VAL A 239 12.15 2.16 -20.72
N ASP A 240 12.83 1.31 -21.48
CA ASP A 240 12.44 -0.08 -21.72
C ASP A 240 13.44 -0.98 -21.00
N ALA A 241 13.01 -1.50 -19.85
CA ALA A 241 13.82 -2.36 -19.01
C ALA A 241 13.07 -3.67 -18.78
N GLU A 242 13.80 -4.77 -18.76
CA GLU A 242 13.26 -6.05 -18.31
C GLU A 242 13.15 -6.01 -16.78
N PRO A 243 11.98 -6.34 -16.19
CA PRO A 243 11.83 -6.36 -14.76
C PRO A 243 12.77 -7.42 -14.15
N GLU A 244 13.58 -7.02 -13.18
CA GLU A 244 14.30 -7.98 -12.36
C GLU A 244 13.29 -8.88 -11.64
N ASN A 245 13.34 -10.17 -11.91
CA ASN A 245 12.61 -11.18 -11.16
C ASN A 245 13.31 -11.42 -9.80
N VAL A 246 13.16 -10.47 -8.91
CA VAL A 246 13.58 -10.63 -7.51
C VAL A 246 12.36 -11.19 -6.77
N GLY A 247 12.31 -12.51 -6.62
CA GLY A 247 11.35 -13.16 -5.73
C GLY A 247 11.65 -12.85 -4.26
N ASP A 248 10.74 -13.30 -3.38
CA ASP A 248 10.95 -13.26 -1.92
C ASP A 248 12.38 -13.76 -1.60
N GLY A 249 13.21 -12.93 -0.96
CA GLY A 249 14.59 -13.30 -0.60
C GLY A 249 14.67 -14.47 0.39
N PHE A 250 13.56 -14.87 1.01
CA PHE A 250 13.46 -16.01 1.91
C PHE A 250 12.90 -17.24 1.18
N PRO A 251 13.56 -18.42 1.28
CA PRO A 251 13.24 -19.58 0.44
C PRO A 251 11.89 -20.25 0.76
N LEU A 252 11.33 -20.01 1.96
CA LEU A 252 10.05 -20.57 2.38
C LEU A 252 8.93 -19.53 2.31
N SER A 253 7.78 -19.91 1.78
CA SER A 253 6.61 -19.04 1.83
C SER A 253 6.08 -18.88 3.26
N PRO A 254 5.38 -17.77 3.59
CA PRO A 254 4.75 -17.60 4.91
C PRO A 254 3.86 -18.77 5.30
N LEU A 255 3.09 -19.29 4.35
CA LEU A 255 2.20 -20.44 4.58
C LEU A 255 2.99 -21.70 4.92
N ALA A 256 4.11 -21.97 4.23
CA ALA A 256 4.99 -23.09 4.55
C ALA A 256 5.57 -22.97 5.96
N CYS A 257 5.99 -21.75 6.37
CA CYS A 257 6.48 -21.51 7.73
C CYS A 257 5.41 -21.78 8.80
N VAL A 258 4.16 -21.41 8.54
CA VAL A 258 3.05 -21.69 9.49
C VAL A 258 2.76 -23.18 9.56
N PHE A 259 2.82 -23.95 8.47
CA PHE A 259 2.68 -25.41 8.52
C PHE A 259 3.83 -26.09 9.26
N ILE A 260 5.06 -25.62 9.10
CA ILE A 260 6.20 -26.09 9.90
C ILE A 260 5.95 -25.79 11.38
N LEU A 261 5.45 -24.60 11.71
CA LEU A 261 5.11 -24.23 13.08
C LEU A 261 4.03 -25.15 13.68
N ILE A 262 3.01 -25.52 12.91
CA ILE A 262 2.00 -26.52 13.31
C ILE A 262 2.66 -27.87 13.56
N GLY A 263 3.53 -28.34 12.66
CA GLY A 263 4.25 -29.59 12.81
C GLY A 263 5.08 -29.65 14.11
N ILE A 264 5.81 -28.56 14.40
CA ILE A 264 6.56 -28.43 15.65
C ILE A 264 5.61 -28.42 16.85
N THR A 265 4.49 -27.69 16.79
CA THR A 265 3.49 -27.64 17.87
C THR A 265 2.89 -29.04 18.15
N CYS A 266 2.55 -29.79 17.11
CA CYS A 266 2.06 -31.15 17.23
C CYS A 266 3.14 -32.09 17.84
N PHE A 267 4.38 -31.96 17.41
CA PHE A 267 5.50 -32.74 17.94
C PHE A 267 5.76 -32.40 19.41
N VAL A 268 5.77 -31.12 19.78
CA VAL A 268 5.88 -30.70 21.19
C VAL A 268 4.72 -31.24 22.00
N GLY A 269 3.50 -31.18 21.50
CA GLY A 269 2.30 -31.75 22.12
C GLY A 269 2.46 -33.29 22.36
N TRP A 270 2.91 -34.02 21.34
CA TRP A 270 3.20 -35.44 21.48
C TRP A 270 4.25 -35.72 22.56
N LEU A 271 5.36 -34.99 22.62
CA LEU A 271 6.37 -35.08 23.67
C LEU A 271 5.79 -34.79 25.05
N GLN A 272 4.95 -33.79 25.21
CA GLN A 272 4.26 -33.43 26.45
C GLN A 272 3.34 -34.59 26.90
N PHE A 273 2.59 -35.18 25.97
CA PHE A 273 1.76 -36.36 26.26
C PHE A 273 2.58 -37.60 26.70
N LYS A 274 3.75 -37.84 26.05
CA LYS A 274 4.65 -38.93 26.36
C LYS A 274 5.33 -38.75 27.71
N THR A 275 5.86 -37.56 27.98
CA THR A 275 6.64 -37.24 29.20
C THR A 275 5.76 -36.79 30.36
N ARG A 276 4.49 -36.48 30.12
CA ARG A 276 3.53 -35.87 31.07
C ARG A 276 4.03 -34.55 31.69
N LYS A 277 4.91 -33.85 30.99
CA LYS A 277 5.46 -32.57 31.43
C LYS A 277 5.15 -31.50 30.38
N ILE A 278 4.78 -30.33 30.85
CA ILE A 278 4.58 -29.16 29.99
C ILE A 278 5.95 -28.62 29.57
N ILE A 279 6.13 -28.36 28.29
CA ILE A 279 7.33 -27.71 27.70
C ILE A 279 7.05 -26.22 27.61
N TRP A 280 7.15 -25.53 28.74
CA TRP A 280 6.81 -24.10 28.88
C TRP A 280 7.61 -23.16 27.97
N ILE A 281 8.80 -23.57 27.53
CA ILE A 281 9.61 -22.77 26.56
C ILE A 281 8.85 -22.61 25.25
N TRP A 282 8.10 -23.65 24.82
CA TRP A 282 7.28 -23.53 23.61
C TRP A 282 6.15 -22.53 23.78
N ASP A 283 5.50 -22.50 24.92
CA ASP A 283 4.45 -21.53 25.23
C ASP A 283 5.02 -20.11 25.27
N LEU A 284 6.19 -19.94 25.89
CA LEU A 284 6.91 -18.67 25.95
C LEU A 284 7.16 -18.10 24.54
N LEU A 285 7.67 -18.95 23.64
CA LEU A 285 7.96 -18.52 22.27
C LEU A 285 6.67 -18.24 21.49
N LEU A 286 5.72 -19.18 21.49
CA LEU A 286 4.52 -19.07 20.65
C LEU A 286 3.60 -17.91 21.08
N PHE A 287 3.25 -17.86 22.37
CA PHE A 287 2.37 -16.82 22.91
C PHE A 287 3.10 -15.49 23.12
N GLY A 288 4.41 -15.52 23.32
CA GLY A 288 5.23 -14.31 23.35
C GLY A 288 5.25 -13.60 22.01
N VAL A 289 5.52 -14.33 20.91
CA VAL A 289 5.49 -13.78 19.54
C VAL A 289 4.07 -13.33 19.17
N GLN A 290 3.04 -14.13 19.49
CA GLN A 290 1.64 -13.72 19.29
C GLN A 290 1.32 -12.40 19.97
N GLY A 291 1.70 -12.26 21.24
CA GLY A 291 1.42 -11.05 22.01
C GLY A 291 2.22 -9.84 21.54
N LEU A 292 3.48 -10.01 21.09
CA LEU A 292 4.27 -8.93 20.49
C LEU A 292 3.63 -8.44 19.16
N ALA A 293 3.27 -9.37 18.28
CA ALA A 293 2.51 -9.04 17.07
C ALA A 293 1.18 -8.36 17.43
N GLY A 294 0.53 -8.82 18.49
CA GLY A 294 -0.69 -8.24 19.04
C GLY A 294 -0.52 -6.80 19.52
N CYS A 295 0.61 -6.45 20.10
CA CYS A 295 0.92 -5.06 20.44
C CYS A 295 0.97 -4.16 19.21
N VAL A 296 1.58 -4.64 18.13
CA VAL A 296 1.66 -3.87 16.86
C VAL A 296 0.25 -3.70 16.26
N ILE A 297 -0.53 -4.76 16.15
CA ILE A 297 -1.90 -4.69 15.61
C ILE A 297 -2.79 -3.79 16.49
N THR A 298 -2.70 -3.92 17.81
CA THR A 298 -3.46 -3.07 18.74
C THR A 298 -3.07 -1.60 18.60
N PHE A 299 -1.79 -1.32 18.44
CA PHE A 299 -1.32 0.05 18.19
C PHE A 299 -1.88 0.61 16.87
N LEU A 300 -1.83 -0.18 15.79
CA LEU A 300 -2.40 0.20 14.50
C LEU A 300 -3.90 0.49 14.60
N VAL A 301 -4.66 -0.38 15.26
CA VAL A 301 -6.12 -0.23 15.38
C VAL A 301 -6.53 0.96 16.23
N LEU A 302 -5.82 1.23 17.33
CA LEU A 302 -6.24 2.24 18.32
C LEU A 302 -5.59 3.61 18.13
N PHE A 303 -4.37 3.68 17.60
CA PHE A 303 -3.56 4.90 17.58
C PHE A 303 -3.12 5.34 16.18
N SER A 304 -3.24 4.49 15.17
CA SER A 304 -2.88 4.87 13.81
C SER A 304 -3.96 5.73 13.16
N THR A 305 -3.54 6.75 12.42
CA THR A 305 -4.43 7.63 11.63
C THR A 305 -4.63 7.13 10.19
N HIS A 306 -4.05 5.99 9.83
CA HIS A 306 -4.30 5.37 8.52
C HIS A 306 -5.76 4.92 8.40
N PRO A 307 -6.53 5.36 7.41
CA PRO A 307 -7.97 5.13 7.36
C PRO A 307 -8.37 3.66 7.18
N THR A 308 -7.45 2.82 6.66
CA THR A 308 -7.74 1.41 6.33
C THR A 308 -7.30 0.42 7.41
N VAL A 309 -6.72 0.86 8.52
CA VAL A 309 -6.18 -0.06 9.54
C VAL A 309 -7.05 -0.18 10.79
N GLY A 310 -7.87 0.85 11.10
CA GLY A 310 -8.66 0.91 12.34
C GLY A 310 -9.75 -0.18 12.46
N SER A 311 -10.20 -0.75 11.35
CA SER A 311 -11.23 -1.80 11.29
C SER A 311 -10.65 -3.22 11.17
N ASN A 312 -9.46 -3.47 11.74
CA ASN A 312 -8.76 -4.74 11.55
C ASN A 312 -9.20 -5.80 12.56
N TRP A 313 -9.99 -6.77 12.10
CA TRP A 313 -10.47 -7.91 12.89
C TRP A 313 -9.35 -8.89 13.31
N LEU A 314 -8.16 -8.75 12.74
CA LEU A 314 -7.01 -9.55 13.15
C LEU A 314 -6.60 -9.30 14.61
N ILE A 315 -7.02 -8.18 15.21
CA ILE A 315 -6.86 -7.90 16.66
C ILE A 315 -7.47 -8.98 17.55
N LEU A 316 -8.47 -9.70 17.07
CA LEU A 316 -9.04 -10.82 17.81
C LEU A 316 -8.05 -11.99 17.93
N LEU A 317 -7.24 -12.25 16.92
CA LEU A 317 -6.21 -13.30 16.96
C LEU A 317 -4.90 -12.80 17.55
N LEU A 318 -4.47 -11.62 17.10
CA LEU A 318 -3.22 -10.98 17.49
C LEU A 318 -3.53 -9.80 18.43
N ASN A 319 -3.48 -10.05 19.75
CA ASN A 319 -3.71 -9.07 20.79
C ASN A 319 -2.65 -9.20 21.90
N PRO A 320 -2.44 -8.20 22.76
CA PRO A 320 -1.37 -8.20 23.77
C PRO A 320 -1.68 -9.07 24.99
N ILE A 321 -2.88 -9.62 25.14
CA ILE A 321 -3.31 -10.38 26.34
C ILE A 321 -2.37 -11.56 26.64
N PRO A 322 -1.96 -12.40 25.65
CA PRO A 322 -1.02 -13.47 25.91
C PRO A 322 0.30 -12.98 26.50
N LEU A 323 0.84 -11.87 26.01
CA LEU A 323 2.10 -11.30 26.50
C LEU A 323 1.99 -10.84 27.96
N ILE A 324 0.89 -10.19 28.31
CA ILE A 324 0.63 -9.72 29.69
C ILE A 324 0.50 -10.94 30.64
N TYR A 325 -0.17 -12.01 30.21
CA TYR A 325 -0.41 -13.18 31.02
C TYR A 325 0.78 -14.15 31.04
N LEU A 326 1.74 -14.01 30.16
CA LEU A 326 2.86 -14.93 29.92
C LEU A 326 3.64 -15.34 31.17
N PRO A 327 3.99 -14.42 32.12
CA PRO A 327 4.68 -14.82 33.35
C PRO A 327 3.88 -15.79 34.20
N ILE A 328 2.56 -15.60 34.29
CA ILE A 328 1.66 -16.47 35.04
C ILE A 328 1.55 -17.82 34.33
N MET A 329 1.41 -17.86 33.02
CA MET A 329 1.35 -19.07 32.21
C MET A 329 2.60 -19.92 32.43
N VAL A 330 3.80 -19.33 32.31
CA VAL A 330 5.07 -20.05 32.53
C VAL A 330 5.19 -20.58 33.97
N CYS A 331 4.87 -19.77 34.99
CA CYS A 331 4.89 -20.19 36.37
C CYS A 331 3.93 -21.38 36.62
N ARG A 332 2.73 -21.36 36.04
CA ARG A 332 1.76 -22.47 36.17
C ARG A 332 2.24 -23.72 35.45
N ALA A 333 2.81 -23.55 34.25
CA ALA A 333 3.39 -24.68 33.49
C ALA A 333 4.53 -25.38 34.26
N ILE A 334 5.47 -24.59 34.83
CA ILE A 334 6.56 -25.15 35.66
C ILE A 334 6.04 -25.91 36.89
N LYS A 335 4.98 -25.38 37.55
CA LYS A 335 4.37 -25.99 38.75
C LYS A 335 3.38 -27.10 38.43
N GLY A 336 3.15 -27.44 37.17
CA GLY A 336 2.18 -28.44 36.72
C GLY A 336 0.73 -28.14 37.13
N LYS A 337 0.39 -26.84 37.30
CA LYS A 337 -0.94 -26.41 37.72
C LYS A 337 -1.85 -26.17 36.51
N LYS A 338 -3.17 -26.41 36.68
CA LYS A 338 -4.18 -26.09 35.68
C LYS A 338 -4.09 -24.58 35.30
N ASP A 339 -4.03 -24.32 34.02
CA ASP A 339 -4.07 -22.92 33.50
C ASP A 339 -5.43 -22.64 32.88
N LEU A 340 -6.15 -21.67 33.45
CA LEU A 340 -7.45 -21.23 32.97
C LEU A 340 -7.34 -20.54 31.63
N TYR A 341 -6.22 -19.86 31.36
CA TYR A 341 -5.98 -19.20 30.08
C TYR A 341 -6.16 -20.16 28.90
N HIS A 342 -5.50 -21.33 28.93
CA HIS A 342 -5.62 -22.29 27.83
C HIS A 342 -7.05 -22.83 27.66
N THR A 343 -7.82 -22.96 28.74
CA THR A 343 -9.23 -23.40 28.70
C THR A 343 -10.09 -22.33 28.01
N ILE A 344 -9.91 -21.06 28.39
CA ILE A 344 -10.61 -19.92 27.76
C ILE A 344 -10.16 -19.77 26.31
N ASN A 345 -8.86 -19.89 26.05
CA ASN A 345 -8.29 -19.69 24.72
C ASN A 345 -8.77 -20.76 23.70
N VAL A 346 -9.00 -22.00 24.13
CA VAL A 346 -9.61 -23.04 23.27
C VAL A 346 -11.00 -22.59 22.80
N VAL A 347 -11.86 -22.13 23.72
CA VAL A 347 -13.21 -21.67 23.37
C VAL A 347 -13.11 -20.42 22.48
N TYR A 348 -12.26 -19.47 22.86
CA TYR A 348 -12.10 -18.21 22.16
C TYR A 348 -11.60 -18.40 20.70
N LEU A 349 -10.55 -19.21 20.51
CA LEU A 349 -10.02 -19.47 19.17
C LEU A 349 -10.98 -20.30 18.32
N THR A 350 -11.73 -21.22 18.92
CA THR A 350 -12.79 -21.95 18.21
C THR A 350 -13.86 -20.99 17.72
N LEU A 351 -14.33 -20.06 18.56
CA LEU A 351 -15.28 -19.03 18.16
C LEU A 351 -14.71 -18.09 17.09
N PHE A 352 -13.46 -17.68 17.23
CA PHE A 352 -12.79 -16.86 16.21
C PHE A 352 -12.81 -17.55 14.84
N ILE A 353 -12.39 -18.84 14.78
CA ILE A 353 -12.37 -19.61 13.53
C ILE A 353 -13.80 -19.76 12.95
N MET A 354 -14.80 -19.95 13.79
CA MET A 354 -16.20 -20.07 13.35
C MET A 354 -16.76 -18.73 12.81
N ILE A 355 -16.38 -17.61 13.39
CA ILE A 355 -16.86 -16.28 13.00
C ILE A 355 -16.08 -15.74 11.78
N MET A 356 -14.82 -16.12 11.61
CA MET A 356 -13.92 -15.63 10.57
C MET A 356 -14.54 -15.57 9.16
N PRO A 357 -15.31 -16.57 8.67
CA PRO A 357 -15.92 -16.52 7.35
C PRO A 357 -17.05 -15.48 7.20
N PHE A 358 -17.60 -14.98 8.31
CA PHE A 358 -18.75 -14.05 8.33
C PHE A 358 -18.34 -12.58 8.48
N VAL A 359 -17.05 -12.30 8.78
CA VAL A 359 -16.57 -10.92 8.85
C VAL A 359 -16.22 -10.40 7.47
N GLN A 360 -16.47 -9.10 7.25
CA GLN A 360 -16.21 -8.42 5.97
C GLN A 360 -14.72 -8.08 5.80
N GLN A 361 -13.83 -8.97 6.21
CA GLN A 361 -12.38 -8.80 6.01
C GLN A 361 -11.81 -10.04 5.34
N LYS A 362 -11.07 -9.83 4.24
CA LYS A 362 -10.27 -10.86 3.60
C LYS A 362 -9.00 -11.07 4.41
N PHE A 363 -8.89 -12.21 5.08
CA PHE A 363 -7.68 -12.57 5.80
C PHE A 363 -6.67 -13.24 4.87
N ASN A 364 -5.38 -12.99 5.13
CA ASN A 364 -4.32 -13.74 4.47
C ASN A 364 -4.47 -15.25 4.74
N VAL A 365 -4.09 -16.06 3.77
CA VAL A 365 -4.22 -17.54 3.83
C VAL A 365 -3.50 -18.17 5.03
N THR A 366 -2.56 -17.47 5.66
CA THR A 366 -1.81 -17.90 6.83
C THR A 366 -2.58 -17.78 8.15
N VAL A 367 -3.62 -16.93 8.19
CA VAL A 367 -4.32 -16.57 9.44
C VAL A 367 -5.06 -17.78 10.03
N LEU A 368 -5.80 -18.54 9.22
CA LEU A 368 -6.49 -19.74 9.68
C LEU A 368 -5.53 -20.82 10.20
N PRO A 369 -4.46 -21.21 9.47
CA PRO A 369 -3.47 -22.15 10.00
C PRO A 369 -2.78 -21.65 11.28
N LEU A 370 -2.51 -20.34 11.39
CA LEU A 370 -1.94 -19.76 12.62
C LEU A 370 -2.91 -19.89 13.81
N ALA A 371 -4.20 -19.59 13.61
CA ALA A 371 -5.22 -19.77 14.65
C ALA A 371 -5.33 -21.24 15.08
N LEU A 372 -5.28 -22.18 14.13
CA LEU A 372 -5.25 -23.62 14.43
C LEU A 372 -4.00 -24.03 15.22
N CYS A 373 -2.82 -23.49 14.89
CA CYS A 373 -1.58 -23.73 15.64
C CYS A 373 -1.73 -23.34 17.12
N LEU A 374 -2.25 -22.15 17.38
CA LEU A 374 -2.51 -21.65 18.75
C LEU A 374 -3.57 -22.48 19.48
N LEU A 375 -4.61 -22.90 18.75
CA LEU A 375 -5.67 -23.76 19.27
C LEU A 375 -5.12 -25.14 19.67
N ILE A 376 -4.32 -25.77 18.81
CA ILE A 376 -3.67 -27.07 19.10
C ILE A 376 -2.80 -26.97 20.35
N CYS A 377 -1.99 -25.93 20.48
CA CYS A 377 -1.17 -25.70 21.67
C CYS A 377 -2.03 -25.59 22.93
N SER A 378 -3.07 -24.78 22.93
CA SER A 378 -3.95 -24.61 24.09
C SER A 378 -4.75 -25.87 24.41
N ALA A 379 -5.24 -26.59 23.39
CA ALA A 379 -5.94 -27.85 23.56
C ALA A 379 -5.05 -28.94 24.18
N ASN A 380 -3.77 -29.02 23.78
CA ASN A 380 -2.80 -29.94 24.37
C ASN A 380 -2.66 -29.71 25.88
N HIS A 381 -2.60 -28.48 26.35
CA HIS A 381 -2.55 -28.16 27.79
C HIS A 381 -3.78 -28.66 28.53
N VAL A 382 -4.97 -28.37 27.98
CA VAL A 382 -6.25 -28.78 28.56
C VAL A 382 -6.34 -30.31 28.65
N LEU A 383 -6.06 -31.01 27.56
CA LEU A 383 -6.11 -32.47 27.49
C LEU A 383 -5.09 -33.13 28.40
N LEU A 384 -3.85 -32.62 28.46
CA LEU A 384 -2.81 -33.15 29.34
C LEU A 384 -3.21 -33.03 30.81
N TYR A 385 -3.77 -31.89 31.21
CA TYR A 385 -4.24 -31.71 32.59
C TYR A 385 -5.34 -32.70 32.96
N TYR A 386 -6.37 -32.90 32.12
CA TYR A 386 -7.42 -33.86 32.39
C TYR A 386 -6.89 -35.30 32.44
N ARG A 387 -5.94 -35.68 31.58
CA ARG A 387 -5.32 -37.02 31.59
C ARG A 387 -4.51 -37.30 32.88
N GLN A 388 -3.90 -36.26 33.45
CA GLN A 388 -3.17 -36.38 34.71
C GLN A 388 -4.13 -36.59 35.90
N ASN A 389 -5.27 -35.91 35.95
CA ASN A 389 -6.22 -35.95 37.06
C ASN A 389 -7.12 -37.18 37.05
N ASN A 390 -7.55 -37.66 35.86
CA ASN A 390 -8.39 -38.85 35.79
C ASN A 390 -7.69 -40.14 36.29
N LYS A 391 -6.34 -40.20 36.32
CA LYS A 391 -5.62 -41.29 36.93
C LYS A 391 -5.58 -41.23 38.46
N CYS A 392 -5.66 -40.04 39.06
CA CYS A 392 -5.80 -39.93 40.52
C CYS A 392 -7.14 -40.47 41.04
N CYS A 393 -8.25 -40.27 40.28
CA CYS A 393 -9.55 -40.81 40.70
C CYS A 393 -9.63 -42.35 40.63
N LEU A 394 -8.96 -42.98 39.65
CA LEU A 394 -8.95 -44.44 39.52
C LEU A 394 -8.06 -45.18 40.57
N LEU A 395 -7.11 -44.46 41.20
CA LEU A 395 -6.28 -45.03 42.28
C LEU A 395 -6.96 -44.92 43.66
N TYR A 396 -8.02 -44.10 43.80
CA TYR A 396 -8.80 -43.97 45.04
C TYR A 396 -10.04 -44.89 45.10
N THR A 397 -10.34 -45.62 44.04
CA THR A 397 -11.49 -46.56 43.98
C THR A 397 -11.07 -48.02 44.01
N SER A 398 -9.83 -48.34 44.38
CA SER A 398 -9.31 -49.70 44.50
C SER A 398 -8.84 -49.99 45.91
N ASP A 399 -9.66 -49.71 46.95
CA ASP A 399 -9.59 -50.24 48.30
C ASP A 399 -10.95 -50.85 48.67
#